data_a96b0de79f8d7a42b290b0a693785fb9
#
_entry.id   a96b0de79f8d7a42b290b0a693785fb9
#
_cell.length_a   1.000
_cell.length_b   1.000
_cell.length_c   1.000
_cell.angle_alpha   90.00
_cell.angle_beta   90.00
_cell.angle_gamma   90.00
#
_symmetry.space_group_name_H-M   'P 1'
#
loop_
_entity.id
_entity.type
_entity.pdbx_description
1 polymer ?
#
loop_
_entity_poly.entity_id
_entity_poly.type
_entity_poly.pdbx_seq_one_letter_code
_entity_poly.pdbx_strand_id
1 'polypeptide(L)'
;MASREFKAVFFDLDGTLVDIHGPLYIAAKNALDDLGHEPPLTHERFHEALSADDVWLGVPEHLRPDYAKLAYAYFLAEVDKTERLEVLPHVQDTLAELKRRGYATGVITSRPGDARRLVEKLAMVGLASYLDQVVTQTTASLHALDKTESLKQTAMKAAILPHACMYVGDEPRDIMAAMGAGYGASIAVATGAASFKYLQTHQLFKPDHVIRTMAELIDLIDNMKAEPAE
;
A
#
# COMPACT_ATOMS: atom_id res chain seq x y z
N MET A 1 -3.31 -11.37 31.86
CA MET A 1 -2.54 -10.94 30.69
C MET A 1 -3.38 -9.91 29.95
N ALA A 2 -2.85 -8.74 29.62
CA ALA A 2 -3.61 -7.73 28.90
C ALA A 2 -3.76 -8.16 27.44
N SER A 3 -4.98 -8.13 26.87
CA SER A 3 -5.20 -8.32 25.44
C SER A 3 -4.48 -7.20 24.67
N ARG A 4 -3.96 -7.49 23.48
CA ARG A 4 -3.43 -6.44 22.58
C ARG A 4 -4.58 -5.50 22.20
N GLU A 5 -4.54 -4.26 22.70
CA GLU A 5 -5.56 -3.26 22.41
C GLU A 5 -5.08 -2.35 21.27
N PHE A 6 -5.53 -2.61 20.04
CA PHE A 6 -5.29 -1.71 18.93
C PHE A 6 -6.32 -0.59 18.90
N LYS A 7 -5.86 0.63 18.59
CA LYS A 7 -6.66 1.86 18.58
C LYS A 7 -6.70 2.55 17.20
N ALA A 8 -5.76 2.20 16.33
CA ALA A 8 -5.66 2.76 14.99
C ALA A 8 -5.35 1.69 13.95
N VAL A 9 -5.90 1.88 12.75
CA VAL A 9 -5.54 1.14 11.54
C VAL A 9 -5.21 2.15 10.45
N PHE A 10 -3.97 2.17 10.01
CA PHE A 10 -3.50 3.03 8.95
C PHE A 10 -3.19 2.20 7.70
N PHE A 11 -3.30 2.82 6.53
CA PHE A 11 -3.28 2.14 5.25
C PHE A 11 -2.29 2.79 4.29
N ASP A 12 -1.69 2.00 3.42
CA ASP A 12 -1.23 2.50 2.15
C ASP A 12 -2.42 2.84 1.25
N LEU A 13 -2.16 3.53 0.14
CA LEU A 13 -3.17 3.89 -0.85
C LEU A 13 -3.17 2.93 -2.03
N ASP A 14 -2.03 2.88 -2.72
CA ASP A 14 -1.84 2.26 -4.01
C ASP A 14 -1.73 0.74 -3.89
N GLY A 15 -2.63 -0.02 -4.52
CA GLY A 15 -2.67 -1.48 -4.35
C GLY A 15 -3.30 -1.95 -3.04
N THR A 16 -3.63 -1.03 -2.13
CA THR A 16 -4.24 -1.32 -0.81
C THR A 16 -5.68 -0.84 -0.74
N LEU A 17 -5.94 0.44 -1.00
CA LEU A 17 -7.28 1.03 -1.03
C LEU A 17 -7.78 1.28 -2.45
N VAL A 18 -6.86 1.54 -3.39
CA VAL A 18 -7.20 1.83 -4.79
C VAL A 18 -6.45 0.90 -5.74
N ASP A 19 -7.10 0.52 -6.82
CA ASP A 19 -6.51 -0.30 -7.87
C ASP A 19 -5.43 0.47 -8.63
N ILE A 20 -4.34 -0.21 -8.92
CA ILE A 20 -3.17 0.33 -9.61
C ILE A 20 -2.75 -0.50 -10.82
N HIS A 21 -3.44 -1.60 -11.12
CA HIS A 21 -3.00 -2.50 -12.20
C HIS A 21 -2.95 -1.81 -13.56
N GLY A 22 -3.95 -0.97 -13.87
CA GLY A 22 -3.96 -0.17 -15.09
C GLY A 22 -2.79 0.82 -15.17
N PRO A 23 -2.60 1.72 -14.19
CA PRO A 23 -1.43 2.60 -14.11
C PRO A 23 -0.08 1.87 -14.14
N LEU A 24 0.04 0.74 -13.45
CA LEU A 24 1.27 -0.07 -13.46
C LEU A 24 1.57 -0.65 -14.84
N TYR A 25 0.55 -1.17 -15.53
CA TYR A 25 0.73 -1.69 -16.90
C TYR A 25 1.22 -0.60 -17.85
N ILE A 26 0.58 0.58 -17.83
CA ILE A 26 0.95 1.70 -18.70
C ILE A 26 2.38 2.17 -18.37
N ALA A 27 2.72 2.27 -17.11
CA ALA A 27 4.04 2.67 -16.66
C ALA A 27 5.13 1.68 -17.08
N ALA A 28 4.90 0.39 -16.87
CA ALA A 28 5.81 -0.67 -17.28
C ALA A 28 6.00 -0.70 -18.80
N LYS A 29 4.90 -0.60 -19.55
CA LYS A 29 4.93 -0.57 -21.01
C LYS A 29 5.78 0.60 -21.53
N ASN A 30 5.51 1.82 -21.06
CA ASN A 30 6.24 3.01 -21.52
C ASN A 30 7.73 2.93 -21.14
N ALA A 31 8.06 2.43 -19.95
CA ALA A 31 9.45 2.24 -19.54
C ALA A 31 10.19 1.22 -20.39
N LEU A 32 9.52 0.11 -20.77
CA LEU A 32 10.10 -0.90 -21.65
C LEU A 32 10.27 -0.37 -23.08
N ASP A 33 9.28 0.37 -23.60
CA ASP A 33 9.36 1.00 -24.93
C ASP A 33 10.54 1.98 -25.00
N ASP A 34 10.76 2.82 -23.98
CA ASP A 34 11.90 3.75 -23.91
C ASP A 34 13.25 3.05 -23.85
N LEU A 35 13.30 1.85 -23.23
CA LEU A 35 14.50 1.02 -23.19
C LEU A 35 14.72 0.19 -24.47
N GLY A 36 13.81 0.27 -25.44
CA GLY A 36 13.88 -0.54 -26.67
C GLY A 36 13.73 -2.04 -26.41
N HIS A 37 12.99 -2.42 -25.36
CA HIS A 37 12.83 -3.83 -24.98
C HIS A 37 11.86 -4.57 -25.91
N GLU A 38 12.30 -5.70 -26.45
CA GLU A 38 11.51 -6.56 -27.34
C GLU A 38 11.28 -7.94 -26.73
N PRO A 39 10.14 -8.57 -26.94
CA PRO A 39 8.94 -8.06 -27.61
C PRO A 39 8.16 -7.06 -26.74
N PRO A 40 7.28 -6.21 -27.34
CA PRO A 40 6.47 -5.24 -26.61
C PRO A 40 5.65 -5.89 -25.50
N LEU A 41 5.44 -5.16 -24.40
CA LEU A 41 4.64 -5.63 -23.28
C LEU A 41 3.15 -5.69 -23.67
N THR A 42 2.54 -6.87 -23.53
CA THR A 42 1.10 -7.06 -23.64
C THR A 42 0.45 -7.17 -22.27
N HIS A 43 -0.88 -6.98 -22.18
CA HIS A 43 -1.61 -7.19 -20.92
C HIS A 43 -1.42 -8.63 -20.40
N GLU A 44 -1.45 -9.63 -21.28
CA GLU A 44 -1.27 -11.03 -20.91
C GLU A 44 0.11 -11.26 -20.27
N ARG A 45 1.20 -10.82 -20.92
CA ARG A 45 2.56 -10.91 -20.35
C ARG A 45 2.70 -10.16 -19.03
N PHE A 46 2.07 -9.01 -18.90
CA PHE A 46 2.07 -8.24 -17.66
C PHE A 46 1.41 -9.03 -16.51
N HIS A 47 0.22 -9.59 -16.75
CA HIS A 47 -0.48 -10.40 -15.74
C HIS A 47 0.26 -11.69 -15.40
N GLU A 48 0.85 -12.35 -16.38
CA GLU A 48 1.68 -13.53 -16.14
C GLU A 48 2.90 -13.20 -15.27
N ALA A 49 3.58 -12.09 -15.56
CA ALA A 49 4.74 -11.65 -14.80
C ALA A 49 4.37 -11.30 -13.34
N LEU A 50 3.30 -10.54 -13.12
CA LEU A 50 2.81 -10.26 -11.77
C LEU A 50 2.45 -11.55 -11.01
N SER A 51 1.79 -12.51 -11.68
CA SER A 51 1.44 -13.80 -11.09
C SER A 51 2.67 -14.65 -10.73
N ALA A 52 3.78 -14.43 -11.41
CA ALA A 52 5.06 -15.07 -11.17
C ALA A 52 5.99 -14.27 -10.23
N ASP A 53 5.51 -13.15 -9.70
CA ASP A 53 6.30 -12.17 -8.92
C ASP A 53 7.53 -11.63 -9.70
N ASP A 54 7.47 -11.62 -11.04
CA ASP A 54 8.49 -11.02 -11.89
C ASP A 54 8.20 -9.53 -12.12
N VAL A 55 8.56 -8.72 -11.14
CA VAL A 55 8.44 -7.25 -11.23
C VAL A 55 9.36 -6.61 -12.28
N TRP A 56 10.34 -7.38 -12.77
CA TRP A 56 11.29 -6.89 -13.77
C TRP A 56 10.85 -7.14 -15.21
N LEU A 57 9.83 -7.96 -15.44
CA LEU A 57 9.25 -8.24 -16.76
C LEU A 57 10.29 -8.74 -17.79
N GLY A 58 11.29 -9.49 -17.31
CA GLY A 58 12.41 -9.97 -18.14
C GLY A 58 13.49 -8.93 -18.45
N VAL A 59 13.46 -7.75 -17.83
CA VAL A 59 14.50 -6.72 -18.01
C VAL A 59 15.85 -7.23 -17.54
N PRO A 60 16.90 -7.17 -18.39
CA PRO A 60 18.27 -7.54 -18.03
C PRO A 60 18.76 -6.77 -16.80
N GLU A 61 19.54 -7.41 -15.94
CA GLU A 61 19.96 -6.86 -14.66
C GLU A 61 20.61 -5.47 -14.78
N HIS A 62 21.44 -5.27 -15.79
CA HIS A 62 22.13 -3.99 -16.00
C HIS A 62 21.20 -2.83 -16.40
N LEU A 63 19.99 -3.11 -16.89
CA LEU A 63 18.97 -2.10 -17.24
C LEU A 63 17.92 -1.88 -16.14
N ARG A 64 17.89 -2.74 -15.11
CA ARG A 64 16.89 -2.65 -14.03
C ARG A 64 16.88 -1.30 -13.31
N PRO A 65 18.01 -0.63 -13.02
CA PRO A 65 17.98 0.69 -12.40
C PRO A 65 17.29 1.75 -13.28
N ASP A 66 17.53 1.75 -14.59
CA ASP A 66 16.89 2.68 -15.52
C ASP A 66 15.42 2.34 -15.70
N TYR A 67 15.06 1.07 -15.82
CA TYR A 67 13.69 0.61 -15.85
C TYR A 67 12.92 1.06 -14.60
N ALA A 68 13.44 0.82 -13.40
CA ALA A 68 12.78 1.21 -12.14
C ALA A 68 12.53 2.71 -12.07
N LYS A 69 13.51 3.52 -12.50
CA LYS A 69 13.39 4.98 -12.54
C LYS A 69 12.32 5.44 -13.53
N LEU A 70 12.31 4.89 -14.75
CA LEU A 70 11.34 5.22 -15.79
C LEU A 70 9.94 4.77 -15.40
N ALA A 71 9.79 3.50 -14.97
CA ALA A 71 8.51 2.94 -14.55
C ALA A 71 7.90 3.74 -13.38
N TYR A 72 8.70 4.13 -12.40
CA TYR A 72 8.24 4.97 -11.30
C TYR A 72 7.78 6.36 -11.78
N ALA A 73 8.54 7.00 -12.68
CA ALA A 73 8.16 8.31 -13.22
C ALA A 73 6.85 8.23 -14.03
N TYR A 74 6.70 7.21 -14.88
CA TYR A 74 5.47 6.99 -15.64
C TYR A 74 4.30 6.63 -14.73
N PHE A 75 4.50 5.81 -13.70
CA PHE A 75 3.46 5.50 -12.72
C PHE A 75 2.93 6.77 -12.04
N LEU A 76 3.83 7.63 -11.55
CA LEU A 76 3.42 8.90 -10.93
C LEU A 76 2.65 9.79 -11.91
N ALA A 77 3.07 9.85 -13.18
CA ALA A 77 2.37 10.61 -14.20
C ALA A 77 0.96 10.06 -14.47
N GLU A 78 0.79 8.73 -14.49
CA GLU A 78 -0.53 8.11 -14.71
C GLU A 78 -1.47 8.32 -13.52
N VAL A 79 -1.01 8.12 -12.28
CA VAL A 79 -1.86 8.33 -11.10
C VAL A 79 -2.19 9.80 -10.85
N ASP A 80 -1.34 10.76 -11.30
CA ASP A 80 -1.64 12.19 -11.25
C ASP A 80 -2.74 12.58 -12.24
N LYS A 81 -2.71 12.05 -13.47
CA LYS A 81 -3.73 12.25 -14.49
C LYS A 81 -5.09 11.66 -14.11
N THR A 82 -5.11 10.63 -13.26
CA THR A 82 -6.34 9.96 -12.86
C THR A 82 -7.19 10.90 -12.01
N GLU A 83 -8.30 11.41 -12.57
CA GLU A 83 -9.21 12.28 -11.83
C GLU A 83 -10.01 11.52 -10.79
N ARG A 84 -10.45 10.29 -11.10
CA ARG A 84 -11.25 9.45 -10.22
C ARG A 84 -10.50 8.17 -9.88
N LEU A 85 -10.28 7.96 -8.57
CA LEU A 85 -9.67 6.74 -8.05
C LEU A 85 -10.59 5.53 -8.28
N GLU A 86 -10.02 4.38 -8.62
CA GLU A 86 -10.71 3.11 -8.68
C GLU A 86 -10.55 2.40 -7.33
N VAL A 87 -11.64 2.35 -6.55
CA VAL A 87 -11.60 1.78 -5.20
C VAL A 87 -11.64 0.26 -5.28
N LEU A 88 -10.72 -0.40 -4.58
CA LEU A 88 -10.69 -1.85 -4.49
C LEU A 88 -11.92 -2.41 -3.76
N PRO A 89 -12.35 -3.65 -4.09
CA PRO A 89 -13.49 -4.29 -3.44
C PRO A 89 -13.35 -4.32 -1.92
N HIS A 90 -14.48 -4.19 -1.21
CA HIS A 90 -14.60 -4.25 0.25
C HIS A 90 -13.90 -3.14 1.05
N VAL A 91 -13.16 -2.23 0.41
CA VAL A 91 -12.46 -1.13 1.08
C VAL A 91 -13.41 -0.22 1.82
N GLN A 92 -14.48 0.24 1.16
CA GLN A 92 -15.43 1.18 1.76
C GLN A 92 -16.13 0.57 2.97
N ASP A 93 -16.60 -0.67 2.85
CA ASP A 93 -17.30 -1.38 3.95
C ASP A 93 -16.36 -1.62 5.14
N THR A 94 -15.11 -2.00 4.87
CA THR A 94 -14.09 -2.22 5.90
C THR A 94 -13.76 -0.93 6.64
N LEU A 95 -13.54 0.18 5.92
CA LEU A 95 -13.28 1.49 6.54
C LEU A 95 -14.48 1.98 7.37
N ALA A 96 -15.70 1.81 6.86
CA ALA A 96 -16.92 2.16 7.58
C ALA A 96 -17.04 1.37 8.89
N GLU A 97 -16.75 0.08 8.86
CA GLU A 97 -16.81 -0.79 10.05
C GLU A 97 -15.72 -0.42 11.07
N LEU A 98 -14.49 -0.11 10.62
CA LEU A 98 -13.43 0.37 11.50
C LEU A 98 -13.82 1.66 12.21
N LYS A 99 -14.42 2.62 11.50
CA LYS A 99 -14.92 3.86 12.10
C LYS A 99 -16.04 3.60 13.08
N ARG A 100 -16.99 2.71 12.75
CA ARG A 100 -18.09 2.31 13.67
C ARG A 100 -17.55 1.69 14.96
N ARG A 101 -16.43 0.98 14.88
CA ARG A 101 -15.75 0.39 16.06
C ARG A 101 -14.87 1.38 16.82
N GLY A 102 -14.77 2.64 16.37
CA GLY A 102 -14.00 3.69 17.04
C GLY A 102 -12.50 3.68 16.77
N TYR A 103 -12.02 2.97 15.75
CA TYR A 103 -10.62 3.06 15.33
C TYR A 103 -10.31 4.41 14.71
N ALA A 104 -9.15 4.96 15.05
CA ALA A 104 -8.53 6.00 14.24
C ALA A 104 -8.04 5.38 12.92
N THR A 105 -8.26 6.09 11.82
CA THR A 105 -7.90 5.61 10.48
C THR A 105 -7.17 6.69 9.69
N GLY A 106 -6.38 6.27 8.71
CA GLY A 106 -5.70 7.23 7.82
C GLY A 106 -4.97 6.53 6.69
N VAL A 107 -4.61 7.34 5.70
CA VAL A 107 -3.80 6.92 4.55
C VAL A 107 -2.43 7.55 4.64
N ILE A 108 -1.39 6.74 4.44
CA ILE A 108 -0.01 7.19 4.32
C ILE A 108 0.56 6.62 3.03
N THR A 109 0.68 7.45 2.01
CA THR A 109 1.13 7.04 0.68
C THR A 109 2.50 7.62 0.32
N SER A 110 3.22 6.90 -0.53
CA SER A 110 4.46 7.39 -1.13
C SER A 110 4.23 8.37 -2.30
N ARG A 111 2.97 8.63 -2.69
CA ARG A 111 2.68 9.64 -3.72
C ARG A 111 3.16 11.01 -3.25
N PRO A 112 3.92 11.73 -4.09
CA PRO A 112 4.26 13.12 -3.81
C PRO A 112 3.06 14.04 -4.03
N GLY A 113 3.05 15.19 -3.38
CA GLY A 113 2.09 16.26 -3.67
C GLY A 113 1.32 16.76 -2.47
N ASP A 114 0.33 17.62 -2.75
CA ASP A 114 -0.54 18.23 -1.73
C ASP A 114 -1.59 17.20 -1.26
N ALA A 115 -1.55 16.87 0.02
CA ALA A 115 -2.53 15.98 0.65
C ALA A 115 -3.98 16.44 0.45
N ARG A 116 -4.25 17.74 0.31
CA ARG A 116 -5.59 18.28 0.05
C ARG A 116 -6.16 17.78 -1.27
N ARG A 117 -5.34 17.73 -2.34
CA ARG A 117 -5.78 17.17 -3.63
C ARG A 117 -6.12 15.69 -3.52
N LEU A 118 -5.37 14.94 -2.73
CA LEU A 118 -5.70 13.54 -2.49
C LEU A 118 -6.99 13.39 -1.69
N VAL A 119 -7.21 14.24 -0.68
CA VAL A 119 -8.49 14.27 0.08
C VAL A 119 -9.67 14.55 -0.85
N GLU A 120 -9.55 15.48 -1.80
CA GLU A 120 -10.58 15.76 -2.80
C GLU A 120 -10.88 14.53 -3.68
N LYS A 121 -9.83 13.86 -4.20
CA LYS A 121 -9.98 12.61 -4.97
C LYS A 121 -10.64 11.49 -4.14
N LEU A 122 -10.25 11.34 -2.87
CA LEU A 122 -10.85 10.38 -1.94
C LEU A 122 -12.32 10.71 -1.62
N ALA A 123 -12.66 12.01 -1.55
CA ALA A 123 -14.04 12.45 -1.34
C ALA A 123 -14.93 12.12 -2.54
N MET A 124 -14.44 12.28 -3.77
CA MET A 124 -15.18 11.92 -4.99
C MET A 124 -15.58 10.43 -5.06
N VAL A 125 -14.84 9.56 -4.37
CA VAL A 125 -15.12 8.12 -4.31
C VAL A 125 -15.67 7.68 -2.95
N GLY A 126 -16.04 8.65 -2.07
CA GLY A 126 -16.70 8.38 -0.81
C GLY A 126 -15.82 7.86 0.32
N LEU A 127 -14.48 7.92 0.19
CA LEU A 127 -13.56 7.40 1.21
C LEU A 127 -13.13 8.45 2.24
N ALA A 128 -13.12 9.74 1.90
CA ALA A 128 -12.54 10.79 2.75
C ALA A 128 -13.18 10.85 4.15
N SER A 129 -14.50 10.59 4.26
CA SER A 129 -15.23 10.64 5.55
C SER A 129 -14.81 9.54 6.54
N TYR A 130 -14.15 8.51 6.06
CA TYR A 130 -13.65 7.41 6.90
C TYR A 130 -12.20 7.58 7.34
N LEU A 131 -11.51 8.66 6.91
CA LEU A 131 -10.08 8.85 7.14
C LEU A 131 -9.83 10.09 8.00
N ASP A 132 -9.23 9.91 9.16
CA ASP A 132 -8.86 10.99 10.05
C ASP A 132 -7.59 11.72 9.60
N GLN A 133 -6.71 11.03 8.88
CA GLN A 133 -5.46 11.58 8.38
C GLN A 133 -5.18 11.10 6.94
N VAL A 134 -4.66 12.01 6.12
CA VAL A 134 -4.14 11.72 4.78
C VAL A 134 -2.75 12.33 4.68
N VAL A 135 -1.75 11.48 4.46
CA VAL A 135 -0.33 11.86 4.42
C VAL A 135 0.26 11.49 3.07
N THR A 136 0.83 12.48 2.39
CA THR A 136 1.57 12.34 1.12
C THR A 136 3.03 12.67 1.36
N GLN A 137 3.90 12.34 0.40
CA GLN A 137 5.31 12.73 0.46
C GLN A 137 5.52 14.14 -0.12
N THR A 138 6.57 14.82 0.37
CA THR A 138 6.90 16.17 -0.11
C THR A 138 7.64 16.17 -1.44
N THR A 139 8.31 15.09 -1.79
CA THR A 139 9.14 14.97 -3.01
C THR A 139 8.96 13.63 -3.69
N ALA A 140 9.02 13.63 -5.03
CA ALA A 140 9.11 12.42 -5.83
C ALA A 140 10.56 11.91 -5.86
N SER A 141 10.90 10.98 -5.00
CA SER A 141 12.21 10.31 -5.03
C SER A 141 12.09 8.86 -4.56
N LEU A 142 13.00 8.00 -5.01
CA LEU A 142 13.04 6.62 -4.53
C LEU A 142 13.30 6.52 -3.01
N HIS A 143 13.95 7.51 -2.41
CA HIS A 143 14.12 7.60 -0.95
C HIS A 143 12.82 7.97 -0.23
N ALA A 144 11.88 8.66 -0.88
CA ALA A 144 10.56 8.97 -0.33
C ALA A 144 9.63 7.74 -0.26
N LEU A 145 10.06 6.58 -0.75
CA LEU A 145 9.32 5.33 -0.62
C LEU A 145 9.34 4.77 0.80
N ASP A 146 10.31 5.16 1.64
CA ASP A 146 10.33 4.80 3.07
C ASP A 146 9.33 5.67 3.84
N LYS A 147 8.30 5.03 4.37
CA LYS A 147 7.22 5.68 5.14
C LYS A 147 7.44 5.66 6.65
N THR A 148 8.57 5.12 7.13
CA THR A 148 8.81 4.90 8.58
C THR A 148 8.57 6.16 9.41
N GLU A 149 9.14 7.28 9.00
CA GLU A 149 8.98 8.54 9.74
C GLU A 149 7.55 9.08 9.63
N SER A 150 6.91 8.97 8.46
CA SER A 150 5.52 9.36 8.25
C SER A 150 4.57 8.57 9.15
N LEU A 151 4.80 7.28 9.33
CA LEU A 151 4.02 6.42 10.23
C LEU A 151 4.17 6.86 11.69
N LYS A 152 5.41 7.13 12.16
CA LYS A 152 5.66 7.65 13.52
C LYS A 152 4.91 8.96 13.77
N GLN A 153 5.00 9.89 12.84
CA GLN A 153 4.33 11.19 12.93
C GLN A 153 2.81 11.06 12.91
N THR A 154 2.28 10.10 12.12
CA THR A 154 0.84 9.83 12.05
C THR A 154 0.31 9.30 13.38
N ALA A 155 0.98 8.35 14.00
CA ALA A 155 0.64 7.84 15.33
C ALA A 155 0.69 8.95 16.40
N MET A 156 1.75 9.78 16.37
CA MET A 156 1.90 10.91 17.27
C MET A 156 0.77 11.95 17.11
N LYS A 157 0.40 12.30 15.88
CA LYS A 157 -0.71 13.23 15.61
C LYS A 157 -2.05 12.68 16.08
N ALA A 158 -2.23 11.36 16.02
CA ALA A 158 -3.42 10.70 16.55
C ALA A 158 -3.40 10.58 18.09
N ALA A 159 -2.31 10.95 18.77
CA ALA A 159 -2.07 10.72 20.19
C ALA A 159 -2.18 9.22 20.58
N ILE A 160 -1.75 8.32 19.70
CA ILE A 160 -1.78 6.87 19.88
C ILE A 160 -0.34 6.36 19.88
N LEU A 161 -0.03 5.48 20.82
CA LEU A 161 1.30 4.85 20.88
C LEU A 161 1.49 3.91 19.67
N PRO A 162 2.68 3.86 19.04
CA PRO A 162 2.92 3.04 17.85
C PRO A 162 2.50 1.59 18.00
N HIS A 163 2.78 0.96 19.15
CA HIS A 163 2.40 -0.42 19.42
C HIS A 163 0.87 -0.66 19.47
N ALA A 164 0.07 0.38 19.59
CA ALA A 164 -1.39 0.33 19.51
C ALA A 164 -1.92 0.67 18.09
N CYS A 165 -1.03 0.81 17.10
CA CYS A 165 -1.36 1.03 15.70
C CYS A 165 -1.12 -0.24 14.89
N MET A 166 -1.94 -0.44 13.87
CA MET A 166 -1.75 -1.41 12.78
C MET A 166 -1.48 -0.66 11.48
N TYR A 167 -0.68 -1.25 10.61
CA TYR A 167 -0.50 -0.76 9.24
C TYR A 167 -0.82 -1.85 8.24
N VAL A 168 -1.60 -1.50 7.22
CA VAL A 168 -2.00 -2.38 6.12
C VAL A 168 -1.40 -1.83 4.82
N GLY A 169 -0.66 -2.65 4.09
CA GLY A 169 -0.06 -2.30 2.80
C GLY A 169 0.15 -3.52 1.92
N ASP A 170 0.38 -3.31 0.62
CA ASP A 170 0.51 -4.39 -0.36
C ASP A 170 1.96 -4.71 -0.72
N GLU A 171 2.90 -3.92 -0.22
CA GLU A 171 4.31 -4.07 -0.56
C GLU A 171 5.19 -4.39 0.65
N PRO A 172 6.32 -5.09 0.41
CA PRO A 172 7.33 -5.37 1.42
C PRO A 172 7.80 -4.14 2.19
N ARG A 173 7.96 -3.01 1.50
CA ARG A 173 8.40 -1.74 2.13
C ARG A 173 7.39 -1.19 3.13
N ASP A 174 6.10 -1.48 2.96
CA ASP A 174 5.06 -1.12 3.93
C ASP A 174 5.25 -1.85 5.25
N ILE A 175 5.55 -3.13 5.16
CA ILE A 175 5.83 -3.99 6.31
C ILE A 175 7.10 -3.51 7.04
N MET A 176 8.17 -3.23 6.29
CA MET A 176 9.41 -2.69 6.85
C MET A 176 9.18 -1.34 7.54
N ALA A 177 8.39 -0.46 6.93
CA ALA A 177 8.07 0.85 7.49
C ALA A 177 7.26 0.71 8.79
N ALA A 178 6.26 -0.19 8.84
CA ALA A 178 5.48 -0.46 10.04
C ALA A 178 6.35 -1.00 11.19
N MET A 179 7.22 -1.96 10.90
CA MET A 179 8.20 -2.49 11.86
C MET A 179 9.15 -1.40 12.36
N GLY A 180 9.73 -0.61 11.44
CA GLY A 180 10.64 0.50 11.77
C GLY A 180 9.96 1.64 12.56
N ALA A 181 8.66 1.80 12.41
CA ALA A 181 7.86 2.73 13.17
C ALA A 181 7.45 2.20 14.57
N GLY A 182 7.65 0.91 14.82
CA GLY A 182 7.26 0.26 16.08
C GLY A 182 5.75 0.02 16.19
N TYR A 183 5.06 -0.16 15.05
CA TYR A 183 3.65 -0.49 15.04
C TYR A 183 3.42 -1.89 15.64
N GLY A 184 2.29 -2.07 16.31
CA GLY A 184 1.97 -3.31 17.00
C GLY A 184 1.58 -4.46 16.09
N ALA A 185 1.20 -4.16 14.84
CA ALA A 185 1.00 -5.16 13.79
C ALA A 185 1.21 -4.57 12.39
N SER A 186 1.79 -5.37 11.52
CA SER A 186 1.96 -5.15 10.09
C SER A 186 1.17 -6.20 9.32
N ILE A 187 0.27 -5.76 8.45
CA ILE A 187 -0.63 -6.63 7.68
C ILE A 187 -0.35 -6.42 6.20
N ALA A 188 0.04 -7.47 5.52
CA ALA A 188 0.18 -7.43 4.07
C ALA A 188 -1.15 -7.80 3.39
N VAL A 189 -1.56 -7.04 2.37
CA VAL A 189 -2.74 -7.35 1.55
C VAL A 189 -2.32 -7.65 0.11
N ALA A 190 -2.80 -8.75 -0.45
CA ALA A 190 -2.40 -9.22 -1.78
C ALA A 190 -3.30 -8.66 -2.89
N THR A 191 -3.53 -7.34 -2.88
CA THR A 191 -4.33 -6.62 -3.90
C THR A 191 -3.49 -5.70 -4.78
N GLY A 192 -2.21 -5.59 -4.52
CA GLY A 192 -1.25 -4.84 -5.33
C GLY A 192 -0.44 -5.72 -6.28
N ALA A 193 0.81 -5.34 -6.51
CA ALA A 193 1.69 -6.04 -7.45
C ALA A 193 2.28 -7.34 -6.89
N ALA A 194 2.42 -7.47 -5.56
CA ALA A 194 3.01 -8.64 -4.93
C ALA A 194 1.97 -9.77 -4.72
N SER A 195 2.31 -11.00 -5.08
CA SER A 195 1.42 -12.14 -4.87
C SER A 195 1.26 -12.48 -3.38
N PHE A 196 0.14 -13.12 -3.04
CA PHE A 196 -0.11 -13.63 -1.68
C PHE A 196 1.03 -14.56 -1.19
N LYS A 197 1.51 -15.44 -2.07
CA LYS A 197 2.61 -16.37 -1.77
C LYS A 197 3.90 -15.62 -1.47
N TYR A 198 4.24 -14.63 -2.30
CA TYR A 198 5.43 -13.81 -2.11
C TYR A 198 5.41 -13.09 -0.76
N LEU A 199 4.29 -12.44 -0.42
CA LEU A 199 4.12 -11.74 0.85
C LEU A 199 4.23 -12.68 2.07
N GLN A 200 3.77 -13.94 1.95
CA GLN A 200 3.88 -14.94 3.03
C GLN A 200 5.28 -15.51 3.21
N THR A 201 6.04 -15.66 2.14
CA THR A 201 7.30 -16.43 2.15
C THR A 201 8.54 -15.57 2.12
N HIS A 202 8.41 -14.26 2.03
CA HIS A 202 9.55 -13.37 1.93
C HIS A 202 10.40 -13.39 3.21
N GLN A 203 11.73 -13.57 3.03
CA GLN A 203 12.63 -13.83 4.17
C GLN A 203 13.10 -12.58 4.90
N LEU A 204 13.17 -11.42 4.24
CA LEU A 204 13.73 -10.19 4.82
C LEU A 204 12.70 -9.35 5.58
N PHE A 205 11.42 -9.51 5.28
CA PHE A 205 10.34 -8.86 6.01
C PHE A 205 9.20 -9.86 6.12
N LYS A 206 8.80 -10.08 7.34
CA LYS A 206 7.73 -11.00 7.66
C LYS A 206 6.58 -10.19 8.24
N PRO A 207 5.48 -10.01 7.48
CA PRO A 207 4.29 -9.40 8.05
C PRO A 207 3.76 -10.27 9.19
N ASP A 208 3.11 -9.66 10.16
CA ASP A 208 2.43 -10.42 11.22
C ASP A 208 1.29 -11.25 10.61
N HIS A 209 0.60 -10.70 9.60
CA HIS A 209 -0.46 -11.40 8.87
C HIS A 209 -0.44 -11.03 7.39
N VAL A 210 -0.98 -11.95 6.56
CA VAL A 210 -1.22 -11.73 5.14
C VAL A 210 -2.69 -12.03 4.85
N ILE A 211 -3.38 -11.06 4.25
CA ILE A 211 -4.77 -11.20 3.80
C ILE A 211 -4.85 -11.10 2.27
N ARG A 212 -5.87 -11.72 1.68
CA ARG A 212 -6.08 -11.68 0.21
C ARG A 212 -6.78 -10.40 -0.22
N THR A 213 -7.75 -9.97 0.59
CA THR A 213 -8.56 -8.77 0.32
C THR A 213 -8.92 -8.06 1.61
N MET A 214 -9.38 -6.82 1.50
CA MET A 214 -9.84 -6.04 2.65
C MET A 214 -11.04 -6.67 3.38
N ALA A 215 -11.79 -7.58 2.76
CA ALA A 215 -12.88 -8.30 3.42
C ALA A 215 -12.43 -9.11 4.65
N GLU A 216 -11.19 -9.58 4.65
CA GLU A 216 -10.64 -10.43 5.72
C GLU A 216 -10.16 -9.62 6.95
N LEU A 217 -9.99 -8.28 6.81
CA LEU A 217 -9.31 -7.47 7.82
C LEU A 217 -10.08 -7.42 9.15
N ILE A 218 -11.39 -7.31 9.10
CA ILE A 218 -12.21 -7.16 10.32
C ILE A 218 -12.16 -8.44 11.15
N ASP A 219 -12.32 -9.60 10.52
CA ASP A 219 -12.24 -10.89 11.19
C ASP A 219 -10.83 -11.16 11.75
N LEU A 220 -9.81 -10.75 11.00
CA LEU A 220 -8.42 -10.82 11.46
C LEU A 220 -8.21 -10.01 12.75
N ILE A 221 -8.68 -8.76 12.77
CA ILE A 221 -8.59 -7.89 13.97
C ILE A 221 -9.30 -8.52 15.16
N ASP A 222 -10.46 -9.13 14.95
CA ASP A 222 -11.22 -9.79 16.02
C ASP A 222 -10.46 -11.01 16.58
N ASN A 223 -9.84 -11.79 15.71
CA ASN A 223 -9.02 -12.94 16.10
C ASN A 223 -7.76 -12.50 16.87
N MET A 224 -7.07 -11.45 16.42
CA MET A 224 -5.89 -10.89 17.12
C MET A 224 -6.20 -10.38 18.52
N LYS A 225 -7.41 -9.88 18.78
CA LYS A 225 -7.85 -9.46 20.12
C LYS A 225 -8.15 -10.64 21.05
N ALA A 226 -8.56 -11.75 20.48
CA ALA A 226 -8.87 -12.96 21.23
C ALA A 226 -7.62 -13.74 21.67
N GLU A 227 -6.47 -13.53 21.00
CA GLU A 227 -5.20 -14.16 21.34
C GLU A 227 -4.60 -13.50 22.59
N PRO A 228 -4.17 -14.28 23.60
CA PRO A 228 -3.45 -13.73 24.75
C PRO A 228 -2.12 -13.11 24.27
N ALA A 229 -1.78 -11.92 24.78
CA ALA A 229 -0.46 -11.34 24.54
C ALA A 229 0.62 -12.29 25.11
N GLU A 230 1.56 -12.73 24.27
CA GLU A 230 2.72 -13.51 24.65
C GLU A 230 3.64 -12.76 25.62
#